data_3d134674e27cad7ad643a8d5e0dcccf9
#
_entry.id   3d134674e27cad7ad643a8d5e0dcccf9
#
_cell.length_a   1.000
_cell.length_b   1.000
_cell.length_c   1.000
_cell.angle_alpha   90.00
_cell.angle_beta   90.00
_cell.angle_gamma   90.00
#
_symmetry.space_group_name_H-M   'P 1'
#
loop_
_entity.id
_entity.type
_entity.pdbx_description
1 polymer ?
#
loop_
_entity_poly.entity_id
_entity_poly.type
_entity_poly.pdbx_seq_one_letter_code
_entity_poly.pdbx_strand_id
1 'polypeptide(L)'
;FSRTLANSGYKSAFVGKTHFSTKGTFHPTGRPECHFSSADYPEDWTGPYMGFDYIEMMCHGHFHKKRNPVMPPVGQHFERWYYGHGNNGQEVWNLWAEELAPITSAAQTWHSALPAQWHTSTWVGDRTVDFLSRHDDKDPFVLWASFPDPHHPFDCPEPWSRMHNPEEVDIST
;
A
#
# COMPACT_ATOMS: atom_id res chain seq x y z
N PHE A 1 5.09 -19.66 6.83
CA PHE A 1 6.55 -19.56 7.04
C PHE A 1 6.89 -18.54 8.14
N SER A 2 6.18 -17.38 8.24
CA SER A 2 6.43 -16.33 9.24
C SER A 2 6.48 -16.87 10.68
N ARG A 3 5.45 -17.61 11.10
CA ARG A 3 5.42 -18.24 12.41
C ARG A 3 6.58 -19.21 12.64
N THR A 4 7.00 -19.94 11.62
CA THR A 4 8.14 -20.88 11.73
C THR A 4 9.44 -20.13 12.01
N LEU A 5 9.65 -19.02 11.30
CA LEU A 5 10.83 -18.17 11.49
C LEU A 5 10.80 -17.47 12.85
N ALA A 6 9.65 -16.93 13.26
CA ALA A 6 9.48 -16.34 14.59
C ALA A 6 9.79 -17.36 15.71
N ASN A 7 9.30 -18.59 15.59
CA ASN A 7 9.60 -19.67 16.53
C ASN A 7 11.09 -20.11 16.52
N SER A 8 11.82 -19.74 15.48
CA SER A 8 13.26 -19.99 15.33
C SER A 8 14.14 -18.81 15.79
N GLY A 9 13.54 -17.83 16.45
CA GLY A 9 14.24 -16.66 17.01
C GLY A 9 14.43 -15.49 16.05
N TYR A 10 13.77 -15.51 14.89
CA TYR A 10 13.76 -14.35 13.98
C TYR A 10 12.71 -13.34 14.41
N LYS A 11 13.05 -12.07 14.35
CA LYS A 11 12.06 -10.98 14.36
C LYS A 11 11.36 -10.97 13.02
N SER A 12 10.04 -11.16 13.01
CA SER A 12 9.27 -11.26 11.77
C SER A 12 8.46 -10.00 11.53
N ALA A 13 8.66 -9.37 10.38
CA ALA A 13 8.01 -8.13 10.01
C ALA A 13 7.37 -8.19 8.62
N PHE A 14 6.27 -7.48 8.47
CA PHE A 14 5.60 -7.28 7.20
C PHE A 14 5.24 -5.81 7.02
N VAL A 15 5.59 -5.24 5.89
CA VAL A 15 5.27 -3.85 5.52
C VAL A 15 4.67 -3.83 4.13
N GLY A 16 3.48 -3.26 4.00
CA GLY A 16 2.86 -3.04 2.69
C GLY A 16 1.54 -3.75 2.46
N LYS A 17 1.29 -4.09 1.19
CA LYS A 17 0.03 -4.69 0.77
C LYS A 17 -0.14 -6.09 1.32
N THR A 18 -1.17 -6.28 2.14
CA THR A 18 -1.62 -7.61 2.58
C THR A 18 -2.65 -8.17 1.60
N HIS A 19 -2.73 -9.48 1.54
CA HIS A 19 -3.80 -10.22 0.86
C HIS A 19 -3.90 -11.62 1.47
N PHE A 20 -3.87 -11.68 2.80
CA PHE A 20 -3.92 -12.93 3.56
C PHE A 20 -5.35 -13.33 3.92
N SER A 21 -6.27 -12.37 3.95
CA SER A 21 -7.68 -12.62 4.17
C SER A 21 -8.37 -13.06 2.89
N THR A 22 -9.29 -14.01 3.02
CA THR A 22 -10.01 -14.59 1.88
C THR A 22 -11.24 -13.81 1.44
N LYS A 23 -11.64 -12.77 2.18
CA LYS A 23 -12.81 -11.95 1.84
C LYS A 23 -12.42 -10.51 1.58
N GLY A 24 -13.05 -9.97 0.55
CA GLY A 24 -12.77 -8.64 0.05
C GLY A 24 -12.76 -7.55 1.12
N THR A 25 -11.88 -6.62 0.92
CA THR A 25 -11.53 -5.51 1.80
C THR A 25 -12.64 -4.50 2.06
N PHE A 26 -13.84 -4.68 1.49
CA PHE A 26 -14.97 -3.77 1.67
C PHE A 26 -16.06 -4.31 2.61
N HIS A 27 -15.91 -5.52 3.11
CA HIS A 27 -16.86 -6.11 4.04
C HIS A 27 -16.17 -6.45 5.35
N PRO A 28 -16.84 -6.24 6.49
CA PRO A 28 -16.31 -6.66 7.78
C PRO A 28 -15.96 -8.14 7.78
N THR A 29 -14.73 -8.47 8.09
CA THR A 29 -14.21 -9.84 8.06
C THR A 29 -13.72 -10.30 9.44
N GLY A 30 -13.70 -9.41 10.42
CA GLY A 30 -13.04 -9.62 11.69
C GLY A 30 -11.50 -9.68 11.57
N ARG A 31 -10.95 -9.20 10.44
CA ARG A 31 -9.53 -9.13 10.12
C ARG A 31 -9.15 -7.70 9.76
N PRO A 32 -7.92 -7.26 10.09
CA PRO A 32 -7.49 -5.89 9.81
C PRO A 32 -7.32 -5.57 8.32
N GLU A 33 -7.41 -6.53 7.42
CA GLU A 33 -7.38 -6.33 5.97
C GLU A 33 -8.69 -5.80 5.37
N CYS A 34 -9.67 -5.49 6.20
CA CYS A 34 -10.90 -4.83 5.77
C CYS A 34 -10.93 -3.41 6.34
N HIS A 35 -11.24 -2.42 5.52
CA HIS A 35 -11.33 -1.02 5.97
C HIS A 35 -12.24 -0.83 7.18
N PHE A 36 -13.36 -1.53 7.21
CA PHE A 36 -14.29 -1.42 8.34
C PHE A 36 -13.78 -2.14 9.59
N SER A 37 -13.25 -3.34 9.43
CA SER A 37 -12.73 -4.12 10.56
C SER A 37 -11.42 -3.52 11.10
N SER A 38 -10.61 -2.91 10.24
CA SER A 38 -9.35 -2.28 10.67
C SER A 38 -9.57 -1.01 11.49
N ALA A 39 -10.74 -0.38 11.36
CA ALA A 39 -11.12 0.75 12.19
C ALA A 39 -11.20 0.41 13.68
N ASP A 40 -11.46 -0.85 14.01
CA ASP A 40 -11.58 -1.32 15.37
C ASP A 40 -10.22 -1.52 16.07
N TYR A 41 -9.13 -1.47 15.32
CA TYR A 41 -7.78 -1.61 15.88
C TYR A 41 -7.25 -0.25 16.34
N PRO A 42 -6.51 -0.22 17.47
CA PRO A 42 -5.84 1.00 17.93
C PRO A 42 -4.91 1.59 16.87
N GLU A 43 -4.69 2.89 16.91
CA GLU A 43 -3.83 3.58 15.94
C GLU A 43 -2.37 3.13 16.01
N ASP A 44 -1.92 2.75 17.19
CA ASP A 44 -0.57 2.27 17.48
C ASP A 44 -0.40 0.74 17.33
N TRP A 45 -1.45 0.05 16.91
CA TRP A 45 -1.36 -1.39 16.70
C TRP A 45 -0.43 -1.72 15.52
N THR A 46 0.59 -2.51 15.80
CA THR A 46 1.56 -2.98 14.81
C THR A 46 1.72 -4.50 14.80
N GLY A 47 0.68 -5.21 15.17
CA GLY A 47 0.69 -6.67 15.21
C GLY A 47 0.42 -7.23 16.64
N PRO A 48 0.59 -8.54 16.81
CA PRO A 48 0.95 -9.53 15.80
C PRO A 48 -0.19 -9.86 14.82
N TYR A 49 0.15 -10.27 13.59
CA TYR A 49 -0.82 -10.68 12.59
C TYR A 49 -0.27 -11.74 11.63
N MET A 50 -1.02 -12.81 11.39
CA MET A 50 -0.71 -13.89 10.46
C MET A 50 0.71 -14.49 10.64
N GLY A 51 1.20 -14.49 11.88
CA GLY A 51 2.50 -15.03 12.25
C GLY A 51 3.67 -14.05 12.07
N PHE A 52 3.40 -12.82 11.74
CA PHE A 52 4.35 -11.70 11.83
C PHE A 52 4.20 -11.03 13.19
N ASP A 53 5.33 -10.72 13.82
CA ASP A 53 5.38 -10.02 15.10
C ASP A 53 5.10 -8.53 14.95
N TYR A 54 5.58 -7.97 13.83
CA TYR A 54 5.40 -6.58 13.46
C TYR A 54 4.71 -6.47 12.11
N ILE A 55 3.78 -5.55 11.98
CA ILE A 55 3.07 -5.29 10.73
C ILE A 55 2.72 -3.81 10.58
N GLU A 56 3.05 -3.25 9.43
CA GLU A 56 2.45 -2.04 8.89
C GLU A 56 1.81 -2.37 7.54
N MET A 57 0.49 -2.27 7.47
CA MET A 57 -0.25 -2.79 6.32
C MET A 57 -1.03 -1.71 5.58
N MET A 58 -1.30 -2.02 4.32
CA MET A 58 -2.34 -1.39 3.52
C MET A 58 -3.37 -2.44 3.13
N CYS A 59 -4.64 -2.11 3.28
CA CYS A 59 -5.75 -3.02 2.91
C CYS A 59 -5.91 -3.10 1.39
N HIS A 60 -5.68 -1.98 0.72
CA HIS A 60 -5.66 -1.86 -0.72
C HIS A 60 -4.35 -1.23 -1.18
N GLY A 61 -3.67 -1.89 -2.09
CA GLY A 61 -2.51 -1.30 -2.73
C GLY A 61 -2.89 -0.22 -3.75
N HIS A 62 -4.11 -0.29 -4.27
CA HIS A 62 -4.62 0.62 -5.29
C HIS A 62 -6.10 0.90 -5.06
N PHE A 63 -6.52 2.12 -5.32
CA PHE A 63 -7.91 2.52 -5.32
C PHE A 63 -8.43 2.54 -6.76
N HIS A 64 -9.64 2.08 -6.98
CA HIS A 64 -10.24 2.16 -8.30
C HIS A 64 -10.97 3.49 -8.48
N LYS A 65 -10.61 4.29 -9.48
CA LYS A 65 -11.25 5.57 -9.82
C LYS A 65 -12.78 5.53 -9.84
N LYS A 66 -13.35 4.42 -10.27
CA LYS A 66 -14.80 4.27 -10.43
C LYS A 66 -15.52 3.85 -9.15
N ARG A 67 -14.80 3.54 -8.09
CA ARG A 67 -15.41 3.22 -6.81
C ARG A 67 -15.29 4.44 -5.93
N ASN A 68 -16.43 5.03 -5.64
CA ASN A 68 -16.52 6.04 -4.61
C ASN A 68 -16.13 5.37 -3.28
N PRO A 69 -14.94 5.59 -2.74
CA PRO A 69 -14.60 5.01 -1.45
C PRO A 69 -15.52 5.63 -0.43
N VAL A 70 -15.86 4.86 0.58
CA VAL A 70 -16.45 5.43 1.78
C VAL A 70 -15.37 6.30 2.42
N MET A 71 -15.49 7.59 2.28
CA MET A 71 -14.54 8.57 2.75
C MET A 71 -14.90 9.09 4.14
N PRO A 72 -13.90 9.33 5.00
CA PRO A 72 -12.55 8.83 4.91
C PRO A 72 -12.56 7.32 5.14
N PRO A 73 -11.82 6.56 4.38
CA PRO A 73 -11.66 5.16 4.72
C PRO A 73 -10.94 5.11 6.04
N VAL A 74 -11.63 4.62 6.98
CA VAL A 74 -11.06 4.28 8.26
C VAL A 74 -10.34 2.96 8.04
N GLY A 75 -9.11 3.04 7.59
CA GLY A 75 -8.25 1.91 7.35
C GLY A 75 -7.17 1.80 8.43
N GLN A 76 -6.23 0.89 8.22
CA GLN A 76 -5.07 0.75 9.07
C GLN A 76 -3.92 1.61 8.53
N HIS A 77 -2.73 1.41 8.94
CA HIS A 77 -1.51 2.22 8.79
C HIS A 77 -1.43 3.10 7.52
N PHE A 78 -1.48 2.50 6.32
CA PHE A 78 -1.37 3.26 5.08
C PHE A 78 -2.54 4.22 4.90
N GLU A 79 -3.76 3.74 5.09
CA GLU A 79 -4.96 4.55 4.86
C GLU A 79 -5.03 5.73 5.84
N ARG A 80 -4.65 5.53 7.10
CA ARG A 80 -4.55 6.61 8.08
C ARG A 80 -3.49 7.62 7.72
N TRP A 81 -2.32 7.16 7.32
CA TRP A 81 -1.24 8.02 6.85
C TRP A 81 -1.66 8.80 5.60
N TYR A 82 -2.23 8.13 4.60
CA TYR A 82 -2.63 8.75 3.33
C TYR A 82 -3.70 9.82 3.54
N TYR A 83 -4.76 9.49 4.23
CA TYR A 83 -5.85 10.43 4.49
C TYR A 83 -5.57 11.44 5.60
N GLY A 84 -4.47 11.31 6.29
CA GLY A 84 -3.93 12.30 7.20
C GLY A 84 -3.29 13.50 6.49
N HIS A 85 -3.02 13.40 5.19
CA HIS A 85 -2.53 14.51 4.38
C HIS A 85 -3.67 15.44 3.96
N GLY A 86 -3.40 16.75 3.99
CA GLY A 86 -4.40 17.75 3.64
C GLY A 86 -5.46 17.99 4.74
N ASN A 87 -6.37 18.89 4.46
CA ASN A 87 -7.42 19.30 5.41
C ASN A 87 -8.58 18.32 5.49
N ASN A 88 -8.73 17.46 4.50
CA ASN A 88 -9.71 16.39 4.47
C ASN A 88 -9.32 15.32 3.44
N GLY A 89 -9.76 14.10 3.66
CA GLY A 89 -9.45 12.98 2.78
C GLY A 89 -9.93 13.14 1.33
N GLN A 90 -10.88 14.04 1.07
CA GLN A 90 -11.40 14.30 -0.27
C GLN A 90 -10.36 14.99 -1.17
N GLU A 91 -9.58 15.91 -0.61
CA GLU A 91 -8.53 16.58 -1.37
C GLU A 91 -7.48 15.59 -1.85
N VAL A 92 -7.01 14.73 -0.95
CA VAL A 92 -6.05 13.68 -1.27
C VAL A 92 -6.62 12.68 -2.28
N TRP A 93 -7.89 12.34 -2.14
CA TRP A 93 -8.59 11.50 -3.09
C TRP A 93 -8.67 12.12 -4.49
N ASN A 94 -8.95 13.41 -4.57
CA ASN A 94 -9.03 14.11 -5.84
C ASN A 94 -7.69 14.08 -6.59
N LEU A 95 -6.58 14.33 -5.90
CA LEU A 95 -5.24 14.23 -6.49
C LEU A 95 -4.94 12.84 -7.02
N TRP A 96 -5.33 11.82 -6.28
CA TRP A 96 -5.12 10.44 -6.72
C TRP A 96 -6.00 10.08 -7.92
N ALA A 97 -7.22 10.57 -7.98
CA ALA A 97 -8.16 10.31 -9.07
C ALA A 97 -7.90 11.15 -10.33
N GLU A 98 -7.07 12.20 -10.23
CA GLU A 98 -6.75 13.09 -11.32
C GLU A 98 -5.78 12.45 -12.32
N GLU A 99 -6.10 12.58 -13.61
CA GLU A 99 -5.24 12.15 -14.70
C GLU A 99 -4.50 13.32 -15.33
N LEU A 100 -3.21 13.17 -15.50
CA LEU A 100 -2.39 14.09 -16.28
C LEU A 100 -2.40 13.70 -17.76
N ALA A 101 -2.29 14.69 -18.64
CA ALA A 101 -2.17 14.45 -20.08
C ALA A 101 -0.85 13.73 -20.44
N PRO A 102 -0.83 12.90 -21.49
CA PRO A 102 -1.96 12.56 -22.36
C PRO A 102 -2.94 11.61 -21.68
N ILE A 103 -4.24 11.85 -21.87
CA ILE A 103 -5.28 10.97 -21.33
C ILE A 103 -5.31 9.68 -22.16
N THR A 104 -5.24 8.57 -21.48
CA THR A 104 -5.31 7.24 -22.11
C THR A 104 -6.73 6.70 -22.15
N SER A 105 -7.06 5.93 -23.19
CA SER A 105 -8.31 5.18 -23.28
C SER A 105 -8.22 3.81 -22.58
N ALA A 106 -7.04 3.41 -22.15
CA ALA A 106 -6.83 2.14 -21.46
C ALA A 106 -7.48 2.14 -20.07
N ALA A 107 -8.21 1.08 -19.78
CA ALA A 107 -9.09 1.00 -18.60
C ALA A 107 -8.26 0.85 -17.35
N GLN A 108 -7.56 1.22 -16.71
CA GLN A 108 -6.74 1.03 -15.50
C GLN A 108 -5.29 1.46 -15.73
N THR A 109 -5.10 2.43 -16.62
CA THR A 109 -3.78 2.99 -16.88
C THR A 109 -3.91 4.49 -17.04
N TRP A 110 -3.15 5.28 -16.28
CA TRP A 110 -3.12 6.73 -16.40
C TRP A 110 -1.84 7.32 -15.80
N HIS A 111 -1.51 8.52 -16.24
CA HIS A 111 -0.50 9.33 -15.56
C HIS A 111 -1.15 9.98 -14.34
N SER A 112 -0.69 9.62 -13.16
CA SER A 112 -1.28 10.10 -11.91
C SER A 112 -0.80 11.51 -11.56
N ALA A 113 -1.72 12.36 -11.11
CA ALA A 113 -1.39 13.65 -10.50
C ALA A 113 -0.91 13.52 -9.05
N LEU A 114 -0.98 12.33 -8.48
CA LEU A 114 -0.53 12.08 -7.11
C LEU A 114 0.96 12.40 -6.96
N PRO A 115 1.36 13.25 -6.01
CA PRO A 115 2.76 13.46 -5.72
C PRO A 115 3.47 12.14 -5.36
N ALA A 116 4.66 11.93 -5.89
CA ALA A 116 5.41 10.69 -5.69
C ALA A 116 5.62 10.33 -4.22
N GLN A 117 5.82 11.33 -3.36
CA GLN A 117 5.95 11.13 -1.91
C GLN A 117 4.70 10.57 -1.23
N TRP A 118 3.54 10.63 -1.88
CA TRP A 118 2.28 10.08 -1.38
C TRP A 118 1.91 8.75 -2.03
N HIS A 119 2.73 8.30 -2.96
CA HIS A 119 2.50 7.02 -3.62
C HIS A 119 2.71 5.83 -2.68
N THR A 120 1.95 4.76 -2.91
CA THR A 120 2.00 3.53 -2.11
C THR A 120 3.40 2.95 -2.01
N SER A 121 4.15 2.96 -3.10
CA SER A 121 5.52 2.41 -3.15
C SER A 121 6.49 3.24 -2.31
N THR A 122 6.33 4.57 -2.27
CA THR A 122 7.13 5.43 -1.38
C THR A 122 6.85 5.11 0.07
N TRP A 123 5.57 4.98 0.45
CA TRP A 123 5.22 4.62 1.81
C TRP A 123 5.80 3.27 2.24
N VAL A 124 5.73 2.24 1.39
CA VAL A 124 6.33 0.93 1.69
C VAL A 124 7.84 1.06 1.87
N GLY A 125 8.50 1.81 0.99
CA GLY A 125 9.93 2.09 1.09
C GLY A 125 10.30 2.75 2.41
N ASP A 126 9.63 3.84 2.75
CA ASP A 126 9.88 4.61 3.97
C ASP A 126 9.65 3.76 5.24
N ARG A 127 8.55 3.02 5.30
CA ARG A 127 8.28 2.14 6.45
C ARG A 127 9.28 0.98 6.55
N THR A 128 9.74 0.48 5.42
CA THR A 128 10.81 -0.54 5.37
C THR A 128 12.11 0.01 5.95
N VAL A 129 12.52 1.20 5.52
CA VAL A 129 13.72 1.88 6.04
C VAL A 129 13.58 2.19 7.52
N ASP A 130 12.41 2.65 7.97
CA ASP A 130 12.13 2.88 9.38
C ASP A 130 12.28 1.61 10.23
N PHE A 131 11.75 0.50 9.76
CA PHE A 131 11.92 -0.79 10.44
C PHE A 131 13.40 -1.15 10.56
N LEU A 132 14.13 -1.11 9.46
CA LEU A 132 15.56 -1.44 9.43
C LEU A 132 16.39 -0.52 10.33
N SER A 133 16.06 0.78 10.37
CA SER A 133 16.77 1.76 11.19
C SER A 133 16.58 1.56 12.70
N ARG A 134 15.48 0.94 13.09
CA ARG A 134 15.16 0.66 14.49
C ARG A 134 15.53 -0.76 14.93
N HIS A 135 15.89 -1.59 13.97
CA HIS A 135 16.26 -2.98 14.25
C HIS A 135 17.63 -3.06 14.93
N ASP A 136 17.74 -3.87 15.99
CA ASP A 136 19.03 -4.17 16.61
C ASP A 136 19.74 -5.25 15.79
N ASP A 137 20.94 -4.96 15.30
CA ASP A 137 21.76 -5.85 14.47
C ASP A 137 22.08 -7.22 15.11
N LYS A 138 21.82 -7.37 16.40
CA LYS A 138 22.05 -8.63 17.11
C LYS A 138 20.99 -9.68 16.88
N ASP A 139 19.78 -9.27 16.52
CA ASP A 139 18.67 -10.19 16.32
C ASP A 139 18.51 -10.52 14.83
N PRO A 140 18.46 -11.79 14.45
CA PRO A 140 18.11 -12.13 13.09
C PRO A 140 16.67 -11.72 12.78
N PHE A 141 16.44 -11.22 11.58
CA PHE A 141 15.10 -10.82 11.17
C PHE A 141 14.70 -11.37 9.80
N VAL A 142 13.40 -11.38 9.57
CA VAL A 142 12.79 -11.53 8.25
C VAL A 142 11.82 -10.38 8.05
N LEU A 143 12.01 -9.64 6.97
CA LEU A 143 11.14 -8.54 6.57
C LEU A 143 10.56 -8.83 5.19
N TRP A 144 9.24 -8.79 5.09
CA TRP A 144 8.54 -8.80 3.80
C TRP A 144 8.06 -7.38 3.47
N ALA A 145 8.81 -6.70 2.61
CA ALA A 145 8.38 -5.43 2.01
C ALA A 145 7.50 -5.73 0.79
N SER A 146 6.21 -5.51 0.94
CA SER A 146 5.19 -5.87 -0.05
C SER A 146 4.69 -4.66 -0.81
N PHE A 147 5.31 -4.37 -1.94
CA PHE A 147 4.89 -3.32 -2.84
C PHE A 147 3.63 -3.74 -3.60
N PRO A 148 2.63 -2.86 -3.77
CA PRO A 148 1.45 -3.18 -4.57
C PRO A 148 1.75 -3.26 -6.06
N ASP A 149 2.68 -2.45 -6.57
CA ASP A 149 3.10 -2.48 -7.97
C ASP A 149 3.92 -3.74 -8.30
N PRO A 150 3.78 -4.25 -9.52
CA PRO A 150 3.05 -3.75 -10.69
C PRO A 150 1.61 -4.30 -10.82
N HIS A 151 0.85 -4.41 -9.76
CA HIS A 151 -0.57 -4.80 -9.83
C HIS A 151 -1.39 -3.62 -10.40
N HIS A 152 -2.39 -3.91 -11.22
CA HIS A 152 -3.31 -2.89 -11.72
C HIS A 152 -4.12 -2.20 -10.58
N PRO A 153 -4.55 -0.95 -10.76
CA PRO A 153 -4.33 -0.03 -11.87
C PRO A 153 -2.88 0.42 -11.98
N PHE A 154 -2.46 0.78 -13.20
CA PHE A 154 -1.12 1.28 -13.49
C PHE A 154 -1.19 2.81 -13.45
N ASP A 155 -0.94 3.37 -12.30
CA ASP A 155 -1.13 4.78 -11.97
C ASP A 155 0.14 5.45 -11.43
N CYS A 156 1.26 5.02 -11.97
CA CYS A 156 2.57 5.50 -11.58
C CYS A 156 2.65 7.03 -11.62
N PRO A 157 3.19 7.69 -10.58
CA PRO A 157 3.34 9.14 -10.54
C PRO A 157 4.48 9.62 -11.44
N GLU A 158 4.48 10.91 -11.78
CA GLU A 158 5.61 11.55 -12.44
C GLU A 158 6.84 11.59 -11.51
N PRO A 159 8.08 11.49 -12.08
CA PRO A 159 8.39 11.37 -13.51
C PRO A 159 8.35 9.94 -14.06
N TRP A 160 8.16 8.93 -13.21
CA TRP A 160 8.27 7.52 -13.59
C TRP A 160 7.25 7.08 -14.63
N SER A 161 6.04 7.67 -14.61
CA SER A 161 5.00 7.38 -15.60
C SER A 161 5.38 7.76 -17.05
N ARG A 162 6.47 8.51 -17.23
CA ARG A 162 6.98 8.96 -18.54
C ARG A 162 8.39 8.45 -18.85
N MET A 163 8.90 7.53 -18.05
CA MET A 163 10.27 7.02 -18.27
C MET A 163 10.42 6.18 -19.53
N HIS A 164 9.33 5.57 -19.97
CA HIS A 164 9.32 4.71 -21.15
C HIS A 164 8.33 5.24 -22.19
N ASN A 165 8.78 5.36 -23.42
CA ASN A 165 7.93 5.68 -24.54
C ASN A 165 7.43 4.37 -25.18
N PRO A 166 6.12 4.13 -25.26
CA PRO A 166 5.58 2.92 -25.88
C PRO A 166 6.03 2.67 -27.31
N GLU A 167 6.34 3.74 -28.06
CA GLU A 167 6.82 3.66 -29.44
C GLU A 167 8.27 3.14 -29.55
N GLU A 168 9.03 3.17 -28.44
CA GLU A 168 10.41 2.69 -28.36
C GLU A 168 10.52 1.24 -27.86
N VAL A 169 9.38 0.64 -27.51
CA VAL A 169 9.37 -0.74 -27.03
C VAL A 169 9.45 -1.70 -28.21
N ASP A 170 10.52 -2.48 -28.26
CA ASP A 170 10.66 -3.56 -29.24
C ASP A 170 9.74 -4.72 -28.86
N ILE A 171 8.68 -4.90 -29.62
CA ILE A 171 7.76 -6.01 -29.47
C ILE A 171 8.25 -7.14 -30.36
N SER A 172 8.94 -8.11 -29.77
CA SER A 172 9.32 -9.33 -30.48
C SER A 172 8.06 -10.08 -30.91
N THR A 173 7.90 -10.26 -32.19
CA THR A 173 6.83 -11.04 -32.85
C THR A 173 7.05 -12.53 -32.75
#